data_ded0f65099b09b95b50ab97c58782521
#
_entry.id   ded0f65099b09b95b50ab97c58782521
#
_cell.length_a   1.000
_cell.length_b   1.000
_cell.length_c   1.000
_cell.angle_alpha   90.00
_cell.angle_beta   90.00
_cell.angle_gamma   90.00
#
_symmetry.space_group_name_H-M   'P 1'
#
loop_
_entity.id
_entity.type
_entity.pdbx_description
1 polymer ?
#
loop_
_entity_poly.entity_id
_entity_poly.type
_entity_poly.pdbx_seq_one_letter_code
_entity_poly.pdbx_strand_id
1 'polypeptide(L)'
;MKLALAMLCAGCWTAAAPPVVEPPPPPPVVAHRSPPLHSPCEVTIDHIVEVMHVELSRIPDFADKLDDIRDVAVASCDETKWTPELRSCFDNTTDNTAIQECQSLFTPDQTSDLMRRMTEVLTGLNAPPPVTP
;
A
#
# COMPACT_ATOMS: atom_id res chain seq x y z
N MET A 1 54.96 -4.86 -72.13
CA MET A 1 54.76 -6.33 -72.13
C MET A 1 53.63 -6.59 -71.17
N LYS A 2 52.41 -6.88 -71.70
CA LYS A 2 51.83 -8.22 -71.74
C LYS A 2 51.63 -8.75 -70.29
N LEU A 3 50.53 -9.21 -69.81
CA LEU A 3 49.31 -9.85 -70.29
C LEU A 3 48.35 -9.87 -69.12
N ALA A 4 47.15 -9.67 -69.36
CA ALA A 4 46.06 -10.64 -69.51
C ALA A 4 45.47 -11.03 -68.19
N LEU A 5 44.26 -10.70 -68.00
CA LEU A 5 43.04 -11.45 -68.29
C LEU A 5 42.71 -12.54 -67.25
N ALA A 6 41.71 -12.40 -66.57
CA ALA A 6 40.70 -13.45 -66.44
C ALA A 6 39.46 -12.98 -65.70
N MET A 7 38.45 -12.86 -66.45
CA MET A 7 37.04 -13.00 -65.96
C MET A 7 36.86 -14.28 -65.16
N LEU A 8 36.03 -14.23 -64.14
CA LEU A 8 35.15 -15.34 -63.89
C LEU A 8 33.93 -14.83 -63.12
N CYS A 9 32.89 -14.72 -63.90
CA CYS A 9 31.52 -14.72 -63.38
C CYS A 9 31.27 -16.01 -62.58
N ALA A 10 30.76 -15.96 -61.42
CA ALA A 10 30.03 -17.11 -60.92
C ALA A 10 29.03 -16.71 -59.84
N GLY A 11 27.82 -16.85 -60.22
CA GLY A 11 26.82 -17.40 -59.32
C GLY A 11 26.11 -16.39 -58.40
N CYS A 12 25.12 -15.70 -58.97
CA CYS A 12 23.98 -15.28 -58.18
C CYS A 12 23.29 -16.53 -57.58
N TRP A 13 23.68 -16.86 -56.37
CA TRP A 13 22.85 -17.75 -55.55
C TRP A 13 21.87 -16.86 -54.84
N THR A 14 20.66 -16.75 -55.38
CA THR A 14 19.50 -16.27 -54.65
C THR A 14 19.12 -17.35 -53.63
N ALA A 15 19.73 -17.25 -52.45
CA ALA A 15 19.25 -18.01 -51.31
C ALA A 15 17.84 -17.49 -50.96
N ALA A 16 16.83 -18.28 -51.27
CA ALA A 16 15.49 -18.04 -50.81
C ALA A 16 15.52 -17.94 -49.30
N ALA A 17 15.12 -16.80 -48.75
CA ALA A 17 15.02 -16.63 -47.30
C ALA A 17 14.02 -17.69 -46.77
N PRO A 18 14.37 -18.38 -45.67
CA PRO A 18 13.43 -19.30 -45.06
C PRO A 18 12.17 -18.54 -44.64
N PRO A 19 11.00 -19.19 -44.69
CA PRO A 19 9.75 -18.56 -44.23
C PRO A 19 9.93 -18.11 -42.80
N VAL A 20 9.69 -16.83 -42.55
CA VAL A 20 9.63 -16.29 -41.19
C VAL A 20 8.43 -16.91 -40.52
N VAL A 21 8.68 -17.91 -39.66
CA VAL A 21 7.64 -18.45 -38.81
C VAL A 21 7.34 -17.39 -37.75
N GLU A 22 6.23 -16.71 -37.91
CA GLU A 22 5.76 -15.74 -36.93
C GLU A 22 5.50 -16.50 -35.61
N PRO A 23 6.15 -16.07 -34.51
CA PRO A 23 5.94 -16.74 -33.21
C PRO A 23 4.46 -16.63 -32.83
N PRO A 24 3.89 -17.69 -32.24
CA PRO A 24 2.49 -17.66 -31.80
C PRO A 24 2.28 -16.47 -30.86
N PRO A 25 1.11 -15.81 -30.93
CA PRO A 25 0.81 -14.69 -30.03
C PRO A 25 0.93 -15.15 -28.58
N PRO A 26 1.53 -14.33 -27.71
CA PRO A 26 1.65 -14.67 -26.30
C PRO A 26 0.26 -14.95 -25.72
N PRO A 27 0.14 -15.93 -24.83
CA PRO A 27 -1.14 -16.22 -24.20
C PRO A 27 -1.68 -14.97 -23.51
N PRO A 28 -3.02 -14.78 -23.48
CA PRO A 28 -3.62 -13.63 -22.85
C PRO A 28 -3.10 -13.55 -21.40
N VAL A 29 -2.47 -12.43 -21.09
CA VAL A 29 -2.03 -12.13 -19.72
C VAL A 29 -3.31 -12.07 -18.88
N VAL A 30 -3.57 -13.14 -18.14
CA VAL A 30 -4.61 -13.14 -17.13
C VAL A 30 -4.21 -12.04 -16.15
N ALA A 31 -4.91 -10.92 -16.20
CA ALA A 31 -4.73 -9.86 -15.24
C ALA A 31 -4.98 -10.50 -13.86
N HIS A 32 -3.90 -10.82 -13.15
CA HIS A 32 -3.99 -11.17 -11.76
C HIS A 32 -4.65 -9.98 -11.09
N ARG A 33 -5.92 -10.14 -10.68
CA ARG A 33 -6.60 -9.16 -9.86
C ARG A 33 -5.76 -9.06 -8.59
N SER A 34 -4.93 -8.02 -8.53
CA SER A 34 -4.16 -7.71 -7.33
C SER A 34 -5.15 -7.74 -6.17
N PRO A 35 -4.81 -8.36 -5.04
CA PRO A 35 -5.63 -8.25 -3.84
C PRO A 35 -5.91 -6.76 -3.59
N PRO A 36 -7.08 -6.39 -3.03
CA PRO A 36 -7.39 -5.01 -2.74
C PRO A 36 -6.19 -4.41 -2.02
N LEU A 37 -5.57 -3.42 -2.63
CA LEU A 37 -4.46 -2.70 -2.03
C LEU A 37 -5.03 -2.03 -0.78
N HIS A 38 -4.59 -2.47 0.39
CA HIS A 38 -4.82 -1.74 1.62
C HIS A 38 -4.37 -0.29 1.41
N SER A 39 -5.15 0.65 1.90
CA SER A 39 -4.73 2.05 1.80
C SER A 39 -3.43 2.25 2.58
N PRO A 40 -2.57 3.20 2.20
CA PRO A 40 -1.38 3.50 3.00
C PRO A 40 -1.69 3.81 4.47
N CYS A 41 -2.87 4.38 4.74
CA CYS A 41 -3.33 4.62 6.10
C CYS A 41 -3.70 3.33 6.83
N GLU A 42 -4.37 2.37 6.16
CA GLU A 42 -4.65 1.06 6.76
C GLU A 42 -3.38 0.34 7.18
N VAL A 43 -2.36 0.30 6.29
CA VAL A 43 -1.08 -0.35 6.59
C VAL A 43 -0.42 0.28 7.83
N THR A 44 -0.35 1.61 7.87
CA THR A 44 0.25 2.33 9.00
C THR A 44 -0.53 2.09 10.30
N ILE A 45 -1.86 2.17 10.26
CA ILE A 45 -2.67 1.98 11.46
C ILE A 45 -2.64 0.52 11.95
N ASP A 46 -2.67 -0.47 11.05
CA ASP A 46 -2.53 -1.87 11.41
C ASP A 46 -1.21 -2.13 12.12
N HIS A 47 -0.12 -1.54 11.64
CA HIS A 47 1.18 -1.63 12.31
C HIS A 47 1.16 -1.01 13.71
N ILE A 48 0.59 0.19 13.88
CA ILE A 48 0.46 0.84 15.20
C ILE A 48 -0.33 -0.05 16.17
N VAL A 49 -1.47 -0.59 15.70
CA VAL A 49 -2.31 -1.48 16.52
C VAL A 49 -1.54 -2.74 16.92
N GLU A 50 -0.77 -3.33 16.01
CA GLU A 50 0.04 -4.51 16.30
C GLU A 50 1.11 -4.20 17.37
N VAL A 51 1.85 -3.11 17.23
CA VAL A 51 2.88 -2.69 18.19
C VAL A 51 2.27 -2.42 19.58
N MET A 52 1.09 -1.81 19.64
CA MET A 52 0.40 -1.47 20.89
C MET A 52 -0.48 -2.59 21.45
N HIS A 53 -0.69 -3.68 20.69
CA HIS A 53 -1.68 -4.71 21.02
C HIS A 53 -1.54 -5.25 22.45
N VAL A 54 -0.32 -5.53 22.91
CA VAL A 54 -0.06 -6.08 24.24
C VAL A 54 -0.47 -5.10 25.35
N GLU A 55 -0.30 -3.80 25.14
CA GLU A 55 -0.66 -2.78 26.11
C GLU A 55 -2.17 -2.48 26.07
N LEU A 56 -2.75 -2.32 24.89
CA LEU A 56 -4.16 -2.02 24.72
C LEU A 56 -5.07 -3.16 25.19
N SER A 57 -4.68 -4.41 24.96
CA SER A 57 -5.46 -5.58 25.41
C SER A 57 -5.53 -5.75 26.93
N ARG A 58 -4.67 -5.07 27.68
CA ARG A 58 -4.71 -5.06 29.16
C ARG A 58 -5.73 -4.07 29.72
N ILE A 59 -6.25 -3.19 28.89
CA ILE A 59 -7.24 -2.19 29.29
C ILE A 59 -8.60 -2.68 28.78
N PRO A 60 -9.52 -3.15 29.66
CA PRO A 60 -10.76 -3.81 29.24
C PRO A 60 -11.59 -2.98 28.24
N ASP A 61 -11.72 -1.67 28.49
CA ASP A 61 -12.52 -0.78 27.65
C ASP A 61 -11.93 -0.60 26.24
N PHE A 62 -10.61 -0.82 26.06
CA PHE A 62 -9.95 -0.76 24.77
C PHE A 62 -10.01 -2.09 24.04
N ALA A 63 -9.89 -3.21 24.75
CA ALA A 63 -9.89 -4.53 24.14
C ALA A 63 -11.15 -4.77 23.30
N ASP A 64 -12.32 -4.39 23.81
CA ASP A 64 -13.60 -4.57 23.13
C ASP A 64 -13.85 -3.57 21.98
N LYS A 65 -13.02 -2.53 21.87
CA LYS A 65 -13.20 -1.43 20.90
C LYS A 65 -12.02 -1.27 19.94
N LEU A 66 -11.09 -2.23 19.92
CA LEU A 66 -9.89 -2.13 19.09
C LEU A 66 -10.22 -1.94 17.61
N ASP A 67 -11.21 -2.66 17.08
CA ASP A 67 -11.62 -2.54 15.70
C ASP A 67 -12.22 -1.15 15.40
N ASP A 68 -13.07 -0.65 16.28
CA ASP A 68 -13.66 0.68 16.15
C ASP A 68 -12.58 1.78 16.23
N ILE A 69 -11.61 1.63 17.13
CA ILE A 69 -10.47 2.54 17.29
C ILE A 69 -9.61 2.53 16.02
N ARG A 70 -9.32 1.34 15.48
CA ARG A 70 -8.60 1.18 14.23
C ARG A 70 -9.31 1.93 13.09
N ASP A 71 -10.61 1.69 12.92
CA ASP A 71 -11.38 2.27 11.82
C ASP A 71 -11.43 3.80 11.88
N VAL A 72 -11.62 4.38 13.06
CA VAL A 72 -11.60 5.85 13.20
C VAL A 72 -10.21 6.43 13.02
N ALA A 73 -9.14 5.71 13.36
CA ALA A 73 -7.77 6.13 13.13
C ALA A 73 -7.43 6.11 11.62
N VAL A 74 -7.87 5.08 10.89
CA VAL A 74 -7.75 5.02 9.42
C VAL A 74 -8.50 6.19 8.78
N ALA A 75 -9.75 6.43 9.19
CA ALA A 75 -10.54 7.54 8.68
C ALA A 75 -9.88 8.90 8.96
N SER A 76 -9.33 9.10 10.17
CA SER A 76 -8.59 10.32 10.49
C SER A 76 -7.35 10.48 9.63
N CYS A 77 -6.57 9.42 9.42
CA CYS A 77 -5.40 9.44 8.56
C CYS A 77 -5.76 9.84 7.11
N ASP A 78 -6.82 9.24 6.55
CA ASP A 78 -7.23 9.49 5.17
C ASP A 78 -7.85 10.89 4.99
N GLU A 79 -8.69 11.34 5.92
CA GLU A 79 -9.40 12.61 5.83
C GLU A 79 -8.50 13.82 6.13
N THR A 80 -7.64 13.70 7.14
CA THR A 80 -6.72 14.79 7.53
C THR A 80 -5.39 14.73 6.79
N LYS A 81 -5.23 13.77 5.85
CA LYS A 81 -4.07 13.66 4.96
C LYS A 81 -2.76 13.57 5.73
N TRP A 82 -2.58 12.52 6.54
CA TRP A 82 -1.29 12.28 7.19
C TRP A 82 -0.15 12.27 6.18
N THR A 83 0.88 13.04 6.45
CA THR A 83 2.01 13.16 5.52
C THR A 83 2.77 11.84 5.38
N PRO A 84 3.48 11.62 4.26
CA PRO A 84 4.32 10.44 4.10
C PRO A 84 5.36 10.31 5.22
N GLU A 85 5.90 11.44 5.72
CA GLU A 85 6.89 11.47 6.80
C GLU A 85 6.27 10.98 8.11
N LEU A 86 5.06 11.45 8.44
CA LEU A 86 4.33 11.01 9.64
C LEU A 86 4.04 9.52 9.57
N ARG A 87 3.52 9.03 8.46
CA ARG A 87 3.24 7.60 8.27
C ARG A 87 4.52 6.77 8.32
N SER A 88 5.59 7.20 7.62
CA SER A 88 6.88 6.51 7.66
C SER A 88 7.49 6.46 9.06
N CYS A 89 7.26 7.49 9.89
CA CYS A 89 7.67 7.44 11.28
C CYS A 89 6.98 6.27 11.99
N PHE A 90 5.66 6.17 11.90
CA PHE A 90 4.89 5.10 12.53
C PHE A 90 5.22 3.71 11.96
N ASP A 91 5.38 3.58 10.64
CA ASP A 91 5.71 2.30 9.99
C ASP A 91 7.05 1.70 10.45
N ASN A 92 7.93 2.52 11.03
CA ASN A 92 9.22 2.09 11.55
C ASN A 92 9.27 1.95 13.09
N THR A 93 8.14 2.11 13.78
CA THR A 93 8.10 1.96 15.24
C THR A 93 8.15 0.48 15.65
N THR A 94 8.79 0.21 16.77
CA THR A 94 8.89 -1.15 17.32
C THR A 94 8.33 -1.26 18.75
N ASP A 95 8.01 -0.12 19.34
CA ASP A 95 7.51 -0.03 20.71
C ASP A 95 6.70 1.24 20.92
N ASN A 96 6.04 1.31 22.06
CA ASN A 96 5.18 2.44 22.43
C ASN A 96 5.94 3.76 22.58
N THR A 97 7.19 3.74 22.97
CA THR A 97 8.01 4.95 23.13
C THR A 97 8.25 5.59 21.76
N ALA A 98 8.62 4.78 20.75
CA ALA A 98 8.80 5.23 19.39
C ALA A 98 7.49 5.80 18.81
N ILE A 99 6.33 5.18 19.11
CA ILE A 99 5.01 5.70 18.70
C ILE A 99 4.78 7.11 19.30
N GLN A 100 5.11 7.31 20.58
CA GLN A 100 4.96 8.63 21.21
C GLN A 100 5.85 9.69 20.59
N GLU A 101 7.05 9.35 20.18
CA GLU A 101 7.95 10.27 19.49
C GLU A 101 7.36 10.75 18.16
N CYS A 102 6.73 9.84 17.38
CA CYS A 102 6.08 10.18 16.12
C CYS A 102 4.88 11.14 16.30
N GLN A 103 4.26 11.15 17.47
CA GLN A 103 3.13 12.07 17.75
C GLN A 103 3.52 13.54 17.63
N SER A 104 4.79 13.88 17.78
CA SER A 104 5.28 15.25 17.61
C SER A 104 5.18 15.76 16.17
N LEU A 105 5.00 14.87 15.19
CA LEU A 105 4.83 15.20 13.77
C LEU A 105 3.38 15.51 13.38
N PHE A 106 2.42 15.28 14.26
CA PHE A 106 1.04 15.66 14.00
C PHE A 106 0.86 17.18 13.96
N THR A 107 0.04 17.63 13.02
CA THR A 107 -0.48 18.99 13.09
C THR A 107 -1.53 19.11 14.19
N PRO A 108 -1.80 20.33 14.70
CA PRO A 108 -2.88 20.52 15.69
C PRO A 108 -4.24 20.03 15.22
N ASP A 109 -4.56 20.18 13.93
CA ASP A 109 -5.83 19.74 13.34
C ASP A 109 -5.92 18.21 13.30
N GLN A 110 -4.83 17.52 12.92
CA GLN A 110 -4.77 16.05 12.93
C GLN A 110 -4.92 15.49 14.34
N THR A 111 -4.21 16.08 15.31
CA THR A 111 -4.34 15.69 16.72
C THR A 111 -5.77 15.88 17.22
N SER A 112 -6.37 17.04 16.94
CA SER A 112 -7.73 17.37 17.36
C SER A 112 -8.77 16.42 16.76
N ASP A 113 -8.68 16.12 15.47
CA ASP A 113 -9.59 15.19 14.79
C ASP A 113 -9.47 13.77 15.33
N LEU A 114 -8.25 13.25 15.45
CA LEU A 114 -8.01 11.91 15.97
C LEU A 114 -8.52 11.77 17.40
N MET A 115 -8.21 12.73 18.28
CA MET A 115 -8.64 12.71 19.68
C MET A 115 -10.16 12.81 19.81
N ARG A 116 -10.82 13.62 19.00
CA ARG A 116 -12.27 13.71 18.96
C ARG A 116 -12.90 12.36 18.62
N ARG A 117 -12.45 11.73 17.51
CA ARG A 117 -12.98 10.43 17.05
C ARG A 117 -12.75 9.33 18.08
N MET A 118 -11.55 9.27 18.65
CA MET A 118 -11.23 8.31 19.71
C MET A 118 -12.15 8.49 20.94
N THR A 119 -12.38 9.74 21.36
CA THR A 119 -13.28 10.04 22.47
C THR A 119 -14.71 9.60 22.17
N GLU A 120 -15.20 9.83 20.95
CA GLU A 120 -16.54 9.42 20.52
C GLU A 120 -16.69 7.89 20.59
N VAL A 121 -15.71 7.13 20.14
CA VAL A 121 -15.71 5.65 20.23
C VAL A 121 -15.69 5.20 21.68
N LEU A 122 -14.81 5.76 22.50
CA LEU A 122 -14.66 5.35 23.90
C LEU A 122 -15.87 5.71 24.77
N THR A 123 -16.54 6.82 24.47
CA THR A 123 -17.73 7.25 25.20
C THR A 123 -19.03 6.66 24.64
N GLY A 124 -18.98 5.97 23.52
CA GLY A 124 -20.16 5.38 22.86
C GLY A 124 -21.11 6.41 22.23
N LEU A 125 -20.69 7.66 22.07
CA LEU A 125 -21.53 8.74 21.48
C LEU A 125 -21.87 8.50 20.01
N ASN A 126 -21.12 7.63 19.31
CA ASN A 126 -21.38 7.23 17.93
C ASN A 126 -22.15 5.90 17.82
N ALA A 127 -22.62 5.34 18.90
CA ALA A 127 -23.50 4.18 18.82
C ALA A 127 -24.72 4.55 17.96
N PRO A 128 -25.04 3.79 16.90
CA PRO A 128 -26.28 4.02 16.15
C PRO A 128 -27.45 3.97 17.14
N PRO A 129 -28.47 4.82 16.96
CA PRO A 129 -29.59 4.81 17.86
C PRO A 129 -30.18 3.40 17.92
N PRO A 130 -30.58 2.91 19.14
CA PRO A 130 -31.12 1.57 19.28
C PRO A 130 -32.31 1.43 18.31
N VAL A 131 -32.24 0.40 17.46
CA VAL A 131 -33.35 0.05 16.55
C VAL A 131 -34.47 -0.39 17.46
N THR A 132 -35.41 0.51 17.73
CA THR A 132 -36.64 0.19 18.46
C THR A 132 -37.48 -0.76 17.60
N PRO A 133 -37.88 -1.93 18.11
CA PRO A 133 -38.64 -2.91 17.36
C PRO A 133 -40.06 -2.41 17.01
#